data_5bdf2fddf482222740c8ad809055667b
#
_entry.id   5bdf2fddf482222740c8ad809055667b
#
_cell.length_a   1.000
_cell.length_b   1.000
_cell.length_c   1.000
_cell.angle_alpha   90.00
_cell.angle_beta   90.00
_cell.angle_gamma   90.00
#
_symmetry.space_group_name_H-M   'P 1'
#
loop_
_entity.id
_entity.type
_entity.pdbx_description
1 polymer ?
#
loop_
_entity_poly.entity_id
_entity_poly.type
_entity_poly.pdbx_seq_one_letter_code
_entity_poly.pdbx_strand_id
1 'polypeptide(L)'
;ITAFAAENPAEVFDRVMEKNNTIQSAEIQSGVHSVILAKDVIPDGQMKVDMAMHAEMDMQDTTDLKYLAQVASSILGQDSYSQVFYTDGYYYVDANGVKLKYPMPLEQIISSVQTGVNTSNMESSYMKGISLNEVNGKRVLAYEANPKKLNKNVKEALGTVMNTLGTDVNLD
;
A
#
# COMPACT_ATOMS: atom_id res chain seq x y z
N ILE A 1 5.47 33.08 -25.58
CA ILE A 1 5.74 31.70 -25.15
C ILE A 1 6.36 31.81 -23.76
N THR A 2 5.55 31.67 -22.73
CA THR A 2 6.03 31.60 -21.35
C THR A 2 6.68 30.24 -21.19
N ALA A 3 8.01 30.17 -21.12
CA ALA A 3 8.72 28.99 -20.70
C ALA A 3 8.37 28.79 -19.24
N PHE A 4 7.52 27.81 -18.93
CA PHE A 4 7.42 27.32 -17.57
C PHE A 4 8.80 26.75 -17.21
N ALA A 5 9.39 27.26 -16.13
CA ALA A 5 10.56 26.63 -15.56
C ALA A 5 10.24 25.16 -15.34
N ALA A 6 11.05 24.25 -15.88
CA ALA A 6 10.83 22.83 -15.73
C ALA A 6 10.82 22.51 -14.22
N GLU A 7 9.66 22.12 -13.69
CA GLU A 7 9.57 21.73 -12.28
C GLU A 7 10.49 20.52 -12.02
N ASN A 8 11.17 20.53 -10.89
CA ASN A 8 11.99 19.40 -10.48
C ASN A 8 11.09 18.18 -10.19
N PRO A 9 11.22 17.07 -10.91
CA PRO A 9 10.36 15.91 -10.72
C PRO A 9 10.40 15.34 -9.31
N ALA A 10 11.54 15.37 -8.61
CA ALA A 10 11.67 14.92 -7.24
C ALA A 10 10.86 15.79 -6.27
N GLU A 11 10.91 17.13 -6.43
CA GLU A 11 10.10 18.05 -5.62
C GLU A 11 8.60 17.87 -5.88
N VAL A 12 8.21 17.58 -7.12
CA VAL A 12 6.81 17.27 -7.46
C VAL A 12 6.39 15.97 -6.78
N PHE A 13 7.24 14.95 -6.80
CA PHE A 13 7.00 13.68 -6.11
C PHE A 13 6.77 13.91 -4.61
N ASP A 14 7.70 14.61 -3.93
CA ASP A 14 7.61 14.84 -2.49
C ASP A 14 6.35 15.65 -2.12
N ARG A 15 5.98 16.66 -2.91
CA ARG A 15 4.72 17.42 -2.72
C ARG A 15 3.47 16.54 -2.90
N VAL A 16 3.48 15.60 -3.84
CA VAL A 16 2.36 14.66 -4.02
C VAL A 16 2.23 13.76 -2.80
N MET A 17 3.34 13.23 -2.29
CA MET A 17 3.36 12.40 -1.10
C MET A 17 2.90 13.17 0.14
N GLU A 18 3.34 14.40 0.32
CA GLU A 18 2.88 15.27 1.41
C GLU A 18 1.36 15.53 1.33
N LYS A 19 0.84 15.80 0.14
CA LYS A 19 -0.61 16.00 -0.06
C LYS A 19 -1.41 14.73 0.23
N ASN A 20 -0.88 13.56 -0.06
CA ASN A 20 -1.55 12.30 0.25
C ASN A 20 -1.86 12.16 1.74
N ASN A 21 -1.02 12.72 2.62
CA ASN A 21 -1.24 12.74 4.07
C ASN A 21 -2.45 13.58 4.51
N THR A 22 -2.93 14.48 3.66
CA THR A 22 -4.07 15.38 3.95
C THR A 22 -5.36 14.92 3.29
N ILE A 23 -5.35 13.82 2.56
CA ILE A 23 -6.53 13.26 1.89
C ILE A 23 -7.48 12.70 2.96
N GLN A 24 -8.71 13.23 2.98
CA GLN A 24 -9.77 12.78 3.88
C GLN A 24 -10.78 11.86 3.20
N SER A 25 -10.81 11.88 1.86
CA SER A 25 -11.69 11.02 1.08
C SER A 25 -10.95 10.57 -0.17
N ALA A 26 -10.93 9.27 -0.42
CA ALA A 26 -10.22 8.70 -1.55
C ALA A 26 -10.83 7.37 -2.00
N GLU A 27 -10.74 7.11 -3.28
CA GLU A 27 -10.84 5.80 -3.89
C GLU A 27 -9.44 5.42 -4.41
N ILE A 28 -8.96 4.24 -4.00
CA ILE A 28 -7.63 3.76 -4.34
C ILE A 28 -7.76 2.42 -5.05
N GLN A 29 -7.17 2.32 -6.23
CA GLN A 29 -6.98 1.05 -6.92
C GLN A 29 -5.49 0.81 -7.10
N SER A 30 -5.02 -0.35 -6.69
CA SER A 30 -3.63 -0.74 -6.88
C SER A 30 -3.49 -2.19 -7.32
N GLY A 31 -2.43 -2.45 -8.08
CA GLY A 31 -2.02 -3.80 -8.45
C GLY A 31 -0.54 -3.97 -8.15
N VAL A 32 -0.19 -5.10 -7.59
CA VAL A 32 1.20 -5.47 -7.29
C VAL A 32 1.48 -6.81 -7.93
N HIS A 33 2.53 -6.87 -8.73
CA HIS A 33 3.09 -8.10 -9.23
C HIS A 33 4.53 -8.21 -8.74
N SER A 34 4.84 -9.28 -8.02
CA SER A 34 6.16 -9.50 -7.44
C SER A 34 6.66 -10.90 -7.75
N VAL A 35 7.95 -11.00 -8.04
CA VAL A 35 8.67 -12.26 -8.11
C VAL A 35 9.75 -12.25 -7.04
N ILE A 36 9.61 -13.11 -6.05
CA ILE A 36 10.56 -13.24 -4.96
C ILE A 36 11.46 -14.43 -5.28
N LEU A 37 12.77 -14.17 -5.34
CA LEU A 37 13.78 -15.21 -5.57
C LEU A 37 14.33 -15.65 -4.22
N ALA A 38 14.14 -16.93 -3.88
CA ALA A 38 14.64 -17.51 -2.63
C ALA A 38 15.05 -18.97 -2.90
N LYS A 39 16.22 -19.14 -3.49
CA LYS A 39 16.71 -20.42 -4.03
C LYS A 39 16.77 -21.56 -3.04
N ASP A 40 16.99 -21.24 -1.76
CA ASP A 40 17.21 -22.23 -0.70
C ASP A 40 15.96 -22.44 0.18
N VAL A 41 14.91 -21.69 -0.04
CA VAL A 41 13.69 -21.68 0.83
C VAL A 41 12.44 -22.13 0.09
N ILE A 42 12.39 -21.94 -1.23
CA ILE A 42 11.21 -22.21 -2.06
C ILE A 42 11.53 -23.31 -3.05
N PRO A 43 10.67 -24.35 -3.21
CA PRO A 43 10.95 -25.51 -4.05
C PRO A 43 11.41 -25.17 -5.49
N ASP A 44 10.80 -24.16 -6.11
CA ASP A 44 11.14 -23.72 -7.47
C ASP A 44 12.12 -22.52 -7.48
N GLY A 45 12.69 -22.16 -6.33
CA GLY A 45 13.60 -21.02 -6.17
C GLY A 45 12.98 -19.65 -6.40
N GLN A 46 11.67 -19.58 -6.70
CA GLN A 46 10.93 -18.35 -6.93
C GLN A 46 9.47 -18.46 -6.46
N MET A 47 8.96 -17.36 -5.95
CA MET A 47 7.56 -17.21 -5.60
C MET A 47 6.97 -16.03 -6.36
N LYS A 48 5.86 -16.27 -7.06
CA LYS A 48 5.07 -15.22 -7.70
C LYS A 48 3.96 -14.79 -6.76
N VAL A 49 3.80 -13.49 -6.62
CA VAL A 49 2.75 -12.86 -5.82
C VAL A 49 2.06 -11.83 -6.69
N ASP A 50 0.78 -12.04 -6.90
CA ASP A 50 -0.10 -11.09 -7.56
C ASP A 50 -1.12 -10.59 -6.55
N MET A 51 -1.28 -9.27 -6.43
CA MET A 51 -2.27 -8.65 -5.56
C MET A 51 -2.99 -7.55 -6.31
N ALA A 52 -4.30 -7.49 -6.13
CA ALA A 52 -5.13 -6.38 -6.55
C ALA A 52 -5.89 -5.86 -5.33
N MET A 53 -5.88 -4.55 -5.13
CA MET A 53 -6.56 -3.90 -4.04
C MET A 53 -7.46 -2.79 -4.58
N HIS A 54 -8.67 -2.73 -4.04
CA HIS A 54 -9.57 -1.60 -4.15
C HIS A 54 -9.92 -1.13 -2.75
N ALA A 55 -9.75 0.15 -2.46
CA ALA A 55 -10.10 0.74 -1.18
C ALA A 55 -10.87 2.05 -1.38
N GLU A 56 -11.88 2.24 -0.59
CA GLU A 56 -12.64 3.48 -0.49
C GLU A 56 -12.58 3.97 0.96
N MET A 57 -12.35 5.25 1.13
CA MET A 57 -12.22 5.87 2.44
C MET A 57 -12.90 7.22 2.44
N ASP A 58 -13.72 7.47 3.44
CA ASP A 58 -14.25 8.80 3.74
C ASP A 58 -14.07 9.09 5.23
N MET A 59 -13.19 10.05 5.52
CA MET A 59 -12.87 10.56 6.86
C MET A 59 -13.21 12.04 6.99
N GLN A 60 -14.04 12.61 6.12
CA GLN A 60 -14.42 14.02 6.20
C GLN A 60 -15.21 14.31 7.48
N ASP A 61 -16.05 13.37 7.89
CA ASP A 61 -16.70 13.38 9.19
C ASP A 61 -16.06 12.32 10.08
N THR A 62 -15.27 12.76 11.06
CA THR A 62 -14.59 11.85 11.99
C THR A 62 -15.54 11.13 12.93
N THR A 63 -16.84 11.52 12.96
CA THR A 63 -17.88 10.83 13.73
C THR A 63 -18.64 9.77 12.90
N ASP A 64 -18.49 9.79 11.57
CA ASP A 64 -19.11 8.86 10.62
C ASP A 64 -18.09 8.39 9.57
N LEU A 65 -16.98 7.86 10.03
CA LEU A 65 -15.94 7.30 9.17
C LEU A 65 -16.48 6.10 8.41
N LYS A 66 -16.25 6.09 7.09
CA LYS A 66 -16.52 4.95 6.20
C LYS A 66 -15.25 4.46 5.58
N TYR A 67 -15.07 3.17 5.64
CA TYR A 67 -13.90 2.50 5.07
C TYR A 67 -14.29 1.16 4.47
N LEU A 68 -13.85 0.91 3.25
CA LEU A 68 -13.96 -0.36 2.55
C LEU A 68 -12.59 -0.70 1.98
N ALA A 69 -12.14 -1.93 2.13
CA ALA A 69 -11.01 -2.46 1.38
C ALA A 69 -11.30 -3.87 0.89
N GLN A 70 -10.98 -4.13 -0.36
CA GLN A 70 -11.09 -5.42 -1.02
C GLN A 70 -9.71 -5.80 -1.53
N VAL A 71 -9.26 -7.00 -1.19
CA VAL A 71 -7.96 -7.52 -1.61
C VAL A 71 -8.16 -8.89 -2.25
N ALA A 72 -7.74 -9.01 -3.48
CA ALA A 72 -7.57 -10.30 -4.15
C ALA A 72 -6.07 -10.58 -4.27
N SER A 73 -5.65 -11.77 -3.91
CA SER A 73 -4.25 -12.17 -4.05
C SER A 73 -4.12 -13.58 -4.58
N SER A 74 -3.05 -13.79 -5.33
CA SER A 74 -2.62 -15.11 -5.80
C SER A 74 -1.17 -15.32 -5.38
N ILE A 75 -0.93 -16.33 -4.54
CA ILE A 75 0.39 -16.68 -4.02
C ILE A 75 0.62 -18.16 -4.31
N LEU A 76 1.67 -18.48 -5.04
CA LEU A 76 1.97 -19.87 -5.45
C LEU A 76 0.78 -20.55 -6.15
N GLY A 77 -0.04 -19.81 -6.89
CA GLY A 77 -1.22 -20.32 -7.56
C GLY A 77 -2.42 -20.58 -6.64
N GLN A 78 -2.34 -20.18 -5.39
CA GLN A 78 -3.47 -20.19 -4.46
C GLN A 78 -4.11 -18.81 -4.41
N ASP A 79 -5.36 -18.73 -4.80
CA ASP A 79 -6.13 -17.52 -4.81
C ASP A 79 -6.80 -17.31 -3.44
N SER A 80 -6.77 -16.07 -2.97
CA SER A 80 -7.50 -15.65 -1.79
C SER A 80 -8.20 -14.32 -2.04
N TYR A 81 -9.30 -14.12 -1.36
CA TYR A 81 -10.07 -12.88 -1.40
C TYR A 81 -10.44 -12.48 0.02
N SER A 82 -10.24 -11.23 0.33
CA SER A 82 -10.72 -10.64 1.56
C SER A 82 -11.37 -9.28 1.31
N GLN A 83 -12.40 -9.01 2.08
CA GLN A 83 -13.06 -7.72 2.12
C GLN A 83 -13.20 -7.30 3.58
N VAL A 84 -12.90 -6.04 3.83
CA VAL A 84 -13.12 -5.41 5.13
C VAL A 84 -13.89 -4.13 4.93
N PHE A 85 -14.80 -3.83 5.84
CA PHE A 85 -15.45 -2.53 5.90
C PHE A 85 -15.73 -2.13 7.35
N TYR A 86 -15.77 -0.83 7.56
CA TYR A 86 -16.08 -0.23 8.84
C TYR A 86 -17.32 0.64 8.73
N THR A 87 -18.25 0.43 9.61
CA THR A 87 -19.45 1.24 9.77
C THR A 87 -20.03 1.09 11.17
N ASP A 88 -20.65 2.15 11.70
CA ASP A 88 -21.39 2.14 12.97
C ASP A 88 -20.60 1.57 14.18
N GLY A 89 -19.31 1.84 14.24
CA GLY A 89 -18.44 1.34 15.34
C GLY A 89 -18.07 -0.14 15.24
N TYR A 90 -18.33 -0.77 14.12
CA TYR A 90 -18.01 -2.17 13.89
C TYR A 90 -17.09 -2.36 12.68
N TYR A 91 -16.16 -3.27 12.84
CA TYR A 91 -15.29 -3.76 11.80
C TYR A 91 -15.79 -5.13 11.32
N TYR A 92 -16.04 -5.22 10.02
CA TYR A 92 -16.53 -6.41 9.35
C TYR A 92 -15.44 -6.96 8.45
N VAL A 93 -15.22 -8.26 8.54
CA VAL A 93 -14.25 -8.99 7.71
C VAL A 93 -14.95 -10.14 7.01
N ASP A 94 -14.77 -10.24 5.71
CA ASP A 94 -15.08 -11.44 4.93
C ASP A 94 -13.77 -11.92 4.31
N ALA A 95 -13.29 -13.06 4.74
CA ALA A 95 -12.06 -13.65 4.24
C ALA A 95 -12.37 -15.09 3.77
N ASN A 96 -12.31 -15.29 2.45
CA ASN A 96 -12.60 -16.57 1.82
C ASN A 96 -13.95 -17.20 2.28
N GLY A 97 -14.98 -16.35 2.46
CA GLY A 97 -16.31 -16.75 2.89
C GLY A 97 -16.51 -16.87 4.41
N VAL A 98 -15.45 -16.69 5.19
CA VAL A 98 -15.56 -16.59 6.66
C VAL A 98 -15.87 -15.15 7.03
N LYS A 99 -17.02 -14.94 7.68
CA LYS A 99 -17.51 -13.61 8.05
C LYS A 99 -17.36 -13.39 9.54
N LEU A 100 -16.68 -12.29 9.89
CA LEU A 100 -16.47 -11.86 11.27
C LEU A 100 -17.01 -10.43 11.43
N LYS A 101 -17.53 -10.15 12.62
CA LYS A 101 -17.93 -8.81 13.06
C LYS A 101 -17.44 -8.61 14.48
N TYR A 102 -16.75 -7.50 14.72
CA TYR A 102 -16.34 -7.14 16.06
C TYR A 102 -16.38 -5.63 16.29
N PRO A 103 -16.65 -5.19 17.52
CA PRO A 103 -16.62 -3.78 17.84
C PRO A 103 -15.19 -3.25 17.70
N MET A 104 -15.04 -2.08 17.11
CA MET A 104 -13.76 -1.39 17.02
C MET A 104 -14.01 0.10 17.29
N PRO A 105 -13.36 0.70 18.29
CA PRO A 105 -13.46 2.12 18.54
C PRO A 105 -13.01 2.93 17.30
N LEU A 106 -13.72 4.01 17.01
CA LEU A 106 -13.44 4.88 15.87
C LEU A 106 -11.98 5.37 15.86
N GLU A 107 -11.43 5.74 17.03
CA GLU A 107 -10.05 6.18 17.17
C GLU A 107 -9.04 5.11 16.73
N GLN A 108 -9.35 3.85 16.99
CA GLN A 108 -8.49 2.73 16.62
C GLN A 108 -8.44 2.54 15.09
N ILE A 109 -9.58 2.63 14.41
CA ILE A 109 -9.61 2.52 12.94
C ILE A 109 -8.95 3.73 12.28
N ILE A 110 -9.19 4.95 12.78
CA ILE A 110 -8.52 6.16 12.30
C ILE A 110 -7.00 6.01 12.43
N SER A 111 -6.51 5.59 13.60
CA SER A 111 -5.08 5.35 13.83
C SER A 111 -4.50 4.31 12.88
N SER A 112 -5.22 3.21 12.62
CA SER A 112 -4.79 2.16 11.70
C SER A 112 -4.70 2.66 10.25
N VAL A 113 -5.68 3.42 9.79
CA VAL A 113 -5.70 4.01 8.45
C VAL A 113 -4.57 5.04 8.30
N GLN A 114 -4.38 5.93 9.27
CA GLN A 114 -3.29 6.91 9.25
C GLN A 114 -1.91 6.24 9.25
N THR A 115 -1.73 5.18 10.03
CA THR A 115 -0.48 4.39 10.02
C THR A 115 -0.25 3.78 8.65
N GLY A 116 -1.28 3.19 8.03
CA GLY A 116 -1.20 2.64 6.68
C GLY A 116 -0.82 3.69 5.64
N VAL A 117 -1.41 4.88 5.68
CA VAL A 117 -1.07 6.00 4.80
C VAL A 117 0.38 6.45 5.03
N ASN A 118 0.79 6.63 6.27
CA ASN A 118 2.15 7.10 6.59
C ASN A 118 3.23 6.09 6.18
N THR A 119 2.97 4.78 6.30
CA THR A 119 3.92 3.74 5.88
C THR A 119 4.01 3.61 4.36
N SER A 120 2.98 4.02 3.61
CA SER A 120 3.00 4.04 2.15
C SER A 120 3.70 5.27 1.56
N ASN A 121 3.95 6.31 2.36
CA ASN A 121 4.63 7.52 1.93
C ASN A 121 6.14 7.30 1.85
N MET A 122 6.62 7.22 0.62
CA MET A 122 8.04 7.16 0.33
C MET A 122 8.55 8.54 -0.08
N GLU A 123 9.72 8.92 0.42
CA GLU A 123 10.42 10.12 -0.04
C GLU A 123 11.07 9.87 -1.41
N SER A 124 11.27 10.92 -2.18
CA SER A 124 11.97 10.86 -3.48
C SER A 124 13.37 10.26 -3.36
N SER A 125 13.98 10.35 -2.17
CA SER A 125 15.29 9.75 -1.86
C SER A 125 15.30 8.21 -1.98
N TYR A 126 14.15 7.54 -1.91
CA TYR A 126 13.99 6.08 -2.12
C TYR A 126 13.81 5.71 -3.58
N MET A 127 13.68 6.71 -4.44
CA MET A 127 13.43 6.53 -5.87
C MET A 127 14.66 6.90 -6.67
N LYS A 128 14.73 6.39 -7.89
CA LYS A 128 15.69 6.79 -8.92
C LYS A 128 14.95 7.03 -10.23
N GLY A 129 15.56 7.83 -11.12
CA GLY A 129 15.02 8.09 -12.43
C GLY A 129 13.65 8.78 -12.42
N ILE A 130 13.38 9.62 -11.40
CA ILE A 130 12.09 10.31 -11.31
C ILE A 130 11.98 11.26 -12.50
N SER A 131 10.92 11.11 -13.28
CA SER A 131 10.58 11.98 -14.39
C SER A 131 9.13 12.43 -14.33
N LEU A 132 8.88 13.63 -14.81
CA LEU A 132 7.54 14.20 -14.93
C LEU A 132 7.22 14.33 -16.42
N ASN A 133 6.17 13.64 -16.85
CA ASN A 133 5.73 13.62 -18.23
C ASN A 133 4.29 14.11 -18.33
N GLU A 134 3.90 14.55 -19.51
CA GLU A 134 2.50 14.83 -19.81
C GLU A 134 1.98 13.77 -20.79
N VAL A 135 0.90 13.09 -20.41
CA VAL A 135 0.25 12.07 -21.21
C VAL A 135 -1.26 12.38 -21.25
N ASN A 136 -1.77 12.66 -22.44
CA ASN A 136 -3.19 13.00 -22.64
C ASN A 136 -3.69 14.14 -21.73
N GLY A 137 -2.89 15.20 -21.57
CA GLY A 137 -3.21 16.36 -20.74
C GLY A 137 -3.12 16.10 -19.22
N LYS A 138 -2.63 14.93 -18.82
CA LYS A 138 -2.38 14.58 -17.42
C LYS A 138 -0.90 14.54 -17.12
N ARG A 139 -0.52 15.05 -15.96
CA ARG A 139 0.86 14.96 -15.47
C ARG A 139 1.09 13.56 -14.88
N VAL A 140 2.10 12.89 -15.35
CA VAL A 140 2.46 11.53 -14.95
C VAL A 140 3.87 11.53 -14.38
N LEU A 141 4.00 11.12 -13.12
CA LEU A 141 5.30 10.83 -12.51
C LEU A 141 5.67 9.38 -12.80
N ALA A 142 6.83 9.18 -13.43
CA ALA A 142 7.42 7.85 -13.59
C ALA A 142 8.71 7.79 -12.77
N TYR A 143 8.91 6.67 -12.09
CA TYR A 143 10.07 6.45 -11.22
C TYR A 143 10.37 4.96 -11.06
N GLU A 144 11.58 4.68 -10.62
CA GLU A 144 12.01 3.35 -10.22
C GLU A 144 12.39 3.36 -8.74
N ALA A 145 12.01 2.32 -8.02
CA ALA A 145 12.47 2.16 -6.65
C ALA A 145 13.98 1.88 -6.60
N ASN A 146 14.67 2.47 -5.64
CA ASN A 146 16.06 2.16 -5.38
C ASN A 146 16.15 0.81 -4.64
N PRO A 147 16.67 -0.27 -5.26
CA PRO A 147 16.59 -1.61 -4.67
C PRO A 147 17.29 -1.70 -3.31
N LYS A 148 18.40 -0.99 -3.13
CA LYS A 148 19.17 -1.03 -1.86
C LYS A 148 18.40 -0.42 -0.69
N LYS A 149 17.63 0.64 -0.94
CA LYS A 149 16.81 1.30 0.07
C LYS A 149 15.49 0.57 0.29
N LEU A 150 14.88 0.08 -0.78
CA LEU A 150 13.65 -0.68 -0.71
C LEU A 150 13.84 -2.02 0.02
N ASN A 151 14.93 -2.73 -0.25
CA ASN A 151 15.21 -4.01 0.41
C ASN A 151 15.27 -3.91 1.92
N LYS A 152 15.77 -2.81 2.47
CA LYS A 152 15.76 -2.59 3.92
C LYS A 152 14.33 -2.50 4.45
N ASN A 153 13.50 -1.68 3.83
CA ASN A 153 12.11 -1.49 4.26
C ASN A 153 11.25 -2.76 4.07
N VAL A 154 11.48 -3.48 2.97
CA VAL A 154 10.79 -4.75 2.71
C VAL A 154 11.22 -5.81 3.72
N LYS A 155 12.49 -5.91 4.07
CA LYS A 155 12.98 -6.81 5.12
C LYS A 155 12.35 -6.49 6.49
N GLU A 156 12.28 -5.22 6.86
CA GLU A 156 11.66 -4.78 8.12
C GLU A 156 10.15 -5.10 8.13
N ALA A 157 9.44 -4.84 7.04
CA ALA A 157 8.01 -5.14 6.92
C ALA A 157 7.74 -6.65 6.94
N LEU A 158 8.52 -7.44 6.22
CA LEU A 158 8.43 -8.91 6.23
C LEU A 158 8.76 -9.47 7.61
N GLY A 159 9.80 -8.96 8.28
CA GLY A 159 10.15 -9.34 9.64
C GLY A 159 8.98 -9.13 10.61
N THR A 160 8.30 -7.98 10.52
CA THR A 160 7.12 -7.68 11.33
C THR A 160 5.97 -8.66 11.07
N VAL A 161 5.66 -8.94 9.80
CA VAL A 161 4.61 -9.90 9.41
C VAL A 161 4.95 -11.31 9.90
N MET A 162 6.19 -11.76 9.70
CA MET A 162 6.62 -13.10 10.10
C MET A 162 6.62 -13.27 11.62
N ASN A 163 7.06 -12.27 12.39
CA ASN A 163 6.96 -12.26 13.84
C ASN A 163 5.50 -12.35 14.34
N THR A 164 4.58 -11.66 13.65
CA THR A 164 3.15 -11.71 13.96
C THR A 164 2.57 -13.12 13.70
N LEU A 165 3.12 -13.84 12.73
CA LEU A 165 2.74 -15.23 12.41
C LEU A 165 3.48 -16.27 13.27
N GLY A 166 4.35 -15.85 14.21
CA GLY A 166 5.08 -16.73 15.10
C GLY A 166 6.23 -17.50 14.41
N THR A 167 6.69 -17.02 13.28
CA THR A 167 7.79 -17.61 12.52
C THR A 167 9.03 -16.73 12.68
N ASP A 168 10.02 -17.17 13.45
CA ASP A 168 11.35 -16.54 13.49
C ASP A 168 12.08 -16.84 12.18
N VAL A 169 12.05 -15.91 11.25
CA VAL A 169 12.84 -15.98 10.01
C VAL A 169 13.93 -14.93 10.09
N ASN A 170 15.16 -15.38 10.12
CA ASN A 170 16.34 -14.52 9.99
C ASN A 170 16.51 -14.19 8.50
N LEU A 171 16.25 -12.94 8.12
CA LEU A 171 16.39 -12.43 6.76
C LEU A 171 17.74 -11.71 6.63
N ASP A 172 18.84 -12.49 6.60
CA ASP A 172 20.20 -11.98 6.31
C ASP A 172 20.35 -11.49 4.86
#